data_200b70f35564bd70b8b1acbfde05207d
#
_entry.id   200b70f35564bd70b8b1acbfde05207d
#
_cell.length_a   1.000
_cell.length_b   1.000
_cell.length_c   1.000
_cell.angle_alpha   90.00
_cell.angle_beta   90.00
_cell.angle_gamma   90.00
#
_symmetry.space_group_name_H-M   'P 1'
#
loop_
_entity.id
_entity.type
_entity.pdbx_description
1 polymer ?
#
loop_
_entity_poly.entity_id
_entity_poly.type
_entity_poly.pdbx_seq_one_letter_code
_entity_poly.pdbx_strand_id
1 'polypeptide(L)'
;MNALLSPSPPWTFPFCPEPPNWFLDWEGIQTHFDWIDSLKGCQQDPIYHAEGDVFIHTKMVCEALISSPNWRQLPTKERSILFAAALLHDVAKPIFTKIEADGRISSKGHARQGARMVRQILSQFDPPVQFDIRETVVAIVQFGSLPIWLIDKPNPQQSVIKVSQVVRCDFLALLAEADVRGRLCSDRQELLDKIELFREFCQENNCLDSPRQFPSAHSRFIYFRKENGNPDYEAFDDTKCEVILMSGLPGSGKDYWIRKNLPDLPVISLDALRKEMNVPPDETPGNVIMEAKNRAREYMRLGRSFIWNATNTTKQMRQQLINFFADYQARIRIVYLEVPLEEILQRNRSRTATVPEAVIRKLAARLDIPDITEAHQVDRIVTD
;
A
#
# COMPACT_ATOMS: atom_id res chain seq x y z
N MET A 1 -25.54 -12.01 34.46
CA MET A 1 -25.54 -12.91 33.28
C MET A 1 -24.99 -12.11 32.10
N ASN A 2 -23.69 -12.14 31.90
CA ASN A 2 -23.07 -11.50 30.72
C ASN A 2 -23.40 -12.35 29.50
N ALA A 3 -24.25 -11.84 28.63
CA ALA A 3 -24.41 -12.40 27.29
C ALA A 3 -23.05 -12.30 26.60
N LEU A 4 -22.41 -13.43 26.36
CA LEU A 4 -21.26 -13.54 25.48
C LEU A 4 -21.76 -13.11 24.09
N LEU A 5 -21.39 -11.89 23.69
CA LEU A 5 -21.57 -11.45 22.31
C LEU A 5 -20.88 -12.48 21.43
N SER A 6 -21.63 -13.19 20.60
CA SER A 6 -21.05 -14.06 19.59
C SER A 6 -20.08 -13.22 18.75
N PRO A 7 -18.88 -13.73 18.44
CA PRO A 7 -17.94 -13.01 17.61
C PRO A 7 -18.61 -12.64 16.28
N SER A 8 -18.43 -11.40 15.86
CA SER A 8 -18.94 -10.95 14.56
C SER A 8 -18.49 -11.91 13.47
N PRO A 9 -19.34 -12.23 12.48
CA PRO A 9 -18.94 -13.11 11.39
C PRO A 9 -17.67 -12.56 10.71
N PRO A 10 -16.76 -13.43 10.25
CA PRO A 10 -15.56 -12.99 9.55
C PRO A 10 -15.93 -12.20 8.31
N TRP A 11 -15.15 -11.16 8.00
CA TRP A 11 -15.35 -10.39 6.78
C TRP A 11 -15.26 -11.28 5.54
N THR A 12 -16.22 -11.12 4.65
CA THR A 12 -16.27 -11.81 3.36
C THR A 12 -16.41 -10.80 2.22
N PHE A 13 -15.68 -11.06 1.13
CA PHE A 13 -15.86 -10.28 -0.10
C PHE A 13 -17.12 -10.80 -0.83
N PRO A 14 -17.95 -9.92 -1.41
CA PRO A 14 -19.13 -10.35 -2.14
C PRO A 14 -18.81 -11.39 -3.22
N PHE A 15 -19.66 -12.41 -3.32
CA PHE A 15 -19.49 -13.54 -4.27
C PHE A 15 -18.23 -14.40 -4.06
N CYS A 16 -17.50 -14.24 -2.95
CA CYS A 16 -16.41 -15.16 -2.65
C CYS A 16 -16.96 -16.58 -2.49
N PRO A 17 -16.50 -17.57 -3.29
CA PRO A 17 -17.03 -18.93 -3.23
C PRO A 17 -16.79 -19.59 -1.88
N GLU A 18 -17.81 -20.34 -1.43
CA GLU A 18 -17.82 -21.04 -0.14
C GLU A 18 -18.03 -22.56 -0.33
N PRO A 19 -17.59 -23.38 0.66
CA PRO A 19 -17.86 -24.79 0.65
C PRO A 19 -19.39 -25.08 0.75
N PRO A 20 -19.89 -26.25 0.27
CA PRO A 20 -19.09 -27.34 -0.32
C PRO A 20 -18.84 -27.17 -1.83
N ASN A 21 -19.59 -26.30 -2.52
CA ASN A 21 -19.65 -26.29 -3.99
C ASN A 21 -18.57 -25.44 -4.65
N TRP A 22 -18.01 -24.46 -3.95
CA TRP A 22 -16.99 -23.55 -4.50
C TRP A 22 -17.40 -22.92 -5.84
N PHE A 23 -18.69 -22.57 -5.97
CA PHE A 23 -19.26 -22.05 -7.20
C PHE A 23 -18.87 -20.58 -7.41
N LEU A 24 -18.35 -20.26 -8.59
CA LEU A 24 -18.07 -18.90 -9.02
C LEU A 24 -19.31 -18.33 -9.75
N ASP A 25 -20.07 -17.48 -9.09
CA ASP A 25 -21.17 -16.75 -9.71
C ASP A 25 -20.62 -15.54 -10.52
N TRP A 26 -20.11 -15.84 -11.72
CA TRP A 26 -19.51 -14.83 -12.57
C TRP A 26 -20.54 -13.81 -13.10
N GLU A 27 -21.77 -14.24 -13.39
CA GLU A 27 -22.84 -13.37 -13.85
C GLU A 27 -23.30 -12.42 -12.74
N GLY A 28 -23.38 -12.91 -11.50
CA GLY A 28 -23.64 -12.08 -10.33
C GLY A 28 -22.56 -11.04 -10.10
N ILE A 29 -21.27 -11.42 -10.19
CA ILE A 29 -20.11 -10.53 -10.09
C ILE A 29 -20.19 -9.42 -11.15
N GLN A 30 -20.44 -9.79 -12.40
CA GLN A 30 -20.52 -8.83 -13.51
C GLN A 30 -21.69 -7.85 -13.34
N THR A 31 -22.80 -8.32 -12.83
CA THR A 31 -23.99 -7.46 -12.59
C THR A 31 -23.78 -6.52 -11.41
N HIS A 32 -23.01 -6.95 -10.42
CA HIS A 32 -22.82 -6.21 -9.16
C HIS A 32 -21.72 -5.14 -9.24
N PHE A 33 -20.66 -5.40 -10.02
CA PHE A 33 -19.48 -4.54 -10.09
C PHE A 33 -19.34 -3.88 -11.47
N ASP A 34 -19.75 -2.64 -11.62
CA ASP A 34 -19.70 -1.88 -12.88
C ASP A 34 -18.29 -1.84 -13.52
N TRP A 35 -17.22 -1.86 -12.70
CA TRP A 35 -15.85 -1.81 -13.19
C TRP A 35 -15.43 -3.08 -13.93
N ILE A 36 -16.08 -4.23 -13.73
CA ILE A 36 -15.83 -5.49 -14.46
C ILE A 36 -16.02 -5.30 -15.97
N ASP A 37 -17.02 -4.55 -16.37
CA ASP A 37 -17.30 -4.32 -17.79
C ASP A 37 -16.17 -3.54 -18.48
N SER A 38 -15.43 -2.72 -17.74
CA SER A 38 -14.28 -2.00 -18.29
C SER A 38 -13.11 -2.92 -18.71
N LEU A 39 -13.08 -4.15 -18.24
CA LEU A 39 -12.07 -5.15 -18.62
C LEU A 39 -12.33 -5.77 -20.00
N LYS A 40 -13.59 -5.71 -20.48
CA LYS A 40 -13.98 -6.26 -21.78
C LYS A 40 -13.30 -5.53 -22.91
N GLY A 41 -12.77 -6.27 -23.87
CA GLY A 41 -12.08 -5.72 -25.02
C GLY A 41 -10.69 -5.12 -24.72
N CYS A 42 -10.22 -5.15 -23.46
CA CYS A 42 -8.87 -4.76 -23.11
C CYS A 42 -7.90 -5.85 -23.59
N GLN A 43 -7.26 -5.60 -24.74
CA GLN A 43 -6.37 -6.57 -25.37
C GLN A 43 -5.13 -6.84 -24.52
N GLN A 44 -4.62 -8.07 -24.62
CA GLN A 44 -3.37 -8.51 -24.01
C GLN A 44 -2.41 -9.05 -25.08
N ASP A 45 -1.13 -9.14 -24.76
CA ASP A 45 -0.16 -9.71 -25.69
C ASP A 45 -0.44 -11.20 -25.90
N PRO A 46 -0.77 -11.65 -27.14
CA PRO A 46 -1.21 -13.01 -27.41
C PRO A 46 -0.13 -14.07 -27.17
N ILE A 47 1.15 -13.67 -27.07
CA ILE A 47 2.24 -14.59 -26.73
C ILE A 47 2.11 -15.08 -25.27
N TYR A 48 1.70 -14.17 -24.37
CA TYR A 48 1.60 -14.44 -22.94
C TYR A 48 0.16 -14.64 -22.46
N HIS A 49 -0.84 -14.28 -23.29
CA HIS A 49 -2.26 -14.27 -22.96
C HIS A 49 -3.11 -14.67 -24.18
N ALA A 50 -2.96 -15.91 -24.64
CA ALA A 50 -3.73 -16.41 -25.78
C ALA A 50 -5.22 -16.69 -25.43
N GLU A 51 -5.61 -16.56 -24.15
CA GLU A 51 -6.99 -16.69 -23.69
C GLU A 51 -7.89 -15.54 -24.16
N GLY A 52 -7.34 -14.38 -24.50
CA GLY A 52 -8.10 -13.24 -25.01
C GLY A 52 -7.88 -11.94 -24.25
N ASP A 53 -8.99 -11.26 -23.90
CA ASP A 53 -8.95 -9.99 -23.20
C ASP A 53 -8.81 -10.13 -21.66
N VAL A 54 -8.62 -9.00 -20.98
CA VAL A 54 -8.46 -8.97 -19.51
C VAL A 54 -9.69 -9.49 -18.77
N PHE A 55 -10.89 -9.36 -19.33
CA PHE A 55 -12.12 -9.88 -18.73
C PHE A 55 -12.12 -11.40 -18.67
N ILE A 56 -11.78 -12.06 -19.78
CA ILE A 56 -11.67 -13.53 -19.86
C ILE A 56 -10.55 -14.00 -18.93
N HIS A 57 -9.39 -13.35 -18.98
CA HIS A 57 -8.25 -13.66 -18.12
C HIS A 57 -8.62 -13.57 -16.63
N THR A 58 -9.24 -12.48 -16.19
CA THR A 58 -9.63 -12.30 -14.78
C THR A 58 -10.57 -13.40 -14.30
N LYS A 59 -11.53 -13.84 -15.14
CA LYS A 59 -12.41 -14.97 -14.82
C LYS A 59 -11.59 -16.25 -14.63
N MET A 60 -10.68 -16.57 -15.56
CA MET A 60 -9.84 -17.76 -15.49
C MET A 60 -8.91 -17.73 -14.27
N VAL A 61 -8.40 -16.58 -13.87
CA VAL A 61 -7.60 -16.42 -12.64
C VAL A 61 -8.43 -16.73 -11.40
N CYS A 62 -9.67 -16.23 -11.31
CA CYS A 62 -10.58 -16.56 -10.22
C CYS A 62 -10.90 -18.06 -10.18
N GLU A 63 -11.18 -18.68 -11.32
CA GLU A 63 -11.43 -20.12 -11.43
C GLU A 63 -10.20 -20.94 -10.99
N ALA A 64 -9.00 -20.54 -11.39
CA ALA A 64 -7.76 -21.18 -10.97
C ALA A 64 -7.52 -21.05 -9.46
N LEU A 65 -7.75 -19.88 -8.88
CA LEU A 65 -7.64 -19.64 -7.43
C LEU A 65 -8.60 -20.53 -6.64
N ILE A 66 -9.86 -20.58 -7.04
CA ILE A 66 -10.92 -21.36 -6.38
C ILE A 66 -10.63 -22.86 -6.47
N SER A 67 -9.96 -23.31 -7.53
CA SER A 67 -9.56 -24.70 -7.72
C SER A 67 -8.35 -25.10 -6.87
N SER A 68 -7.62 -24.13 -6.30
CA SER A 68 -6.43 -24.39 -5.49
C SER A 68 -6.78 -25.01 -4.14
N PRO A 69 -6.25 -26.21 -3.80
CA PRO A 69 -6.42 -26.81 -2.47
C PRO A 69 -5.87 -25.91 -1.36
N ASN A 70 -4.75 -25.24 -1.60
CA ASN A 70 -4.11 -24.35 -0.63
C ASN A 70 -5.02 -23.17 -0.30
N TRP A 71 -5.67 -22.56 -1.29
CA TRP A 71 -6.63 -21.48 -1.05
C TRP A 71 -7.86 -21.98 -0.27
N ARG A 72 -8.41 -23.15 -0.62
CA ARG A 72 -9.60 -23.72 0.05
C ARG A 72 -9.38 -24.02 1.52
N GLN A 73 -8.15 -24.31 1.94
CA GLN A 73 -7.78 -24.58 3.34
C GLN A 73 -7.62 -23.32 4.19
N LEU A 74 -7.52 -22.15 3.57
CA LEU A 74 -7.37 -20.89 4.31
C LEU A 74 -8.65 -20.55 5.11
N PRO A 75 -8.51 -19.78 6.21
CA PRO A 75 -9.64 -19.18 6.91
C PRO A 75 -10.49 -18.32 5.97
N THR A 76 -11.78 -18.21 6.24
CA THR A 76 -12.75 -17.47 5.39
C THR A 76 -12.29 -16.05 5.06
N LYS A 77 -11.78 -15.31 6.04
CA LYS A 77 -11.25 -13.95 5.82
C LYS A 77 -10.10 -13.92 4.81
N GLU A 78 -9.16 -14.85 4.93
CA GLU A 78 -7.99 -14.92 4.04
C GLU A 78 -8.38 -15.35 2.61
N ARG A 79 -9.32 -16.32 2.50
CA ARG A 79 -9.91 -16.67 1.20
C ARG A 79 -10.54 -15.47 0.51
N SER A 80 -11.33 -14.69 1.25
CA SER A 80 -11.99 -13.49 0.72
C SER A 80 -11.01 -12.41 0.31
N ILE A 81 -9.93 -12.21 1.06
CA ILE A 81 -8.86 -11.26 0.71
C ILE A 81 -8.20 -11.66 -0.63
N LEU A 82 -7.84 -12.93 -0.78
CA LEU A 82 -7.21 -13.43 -2.00
C LEU A 82 -8.16 -13.44 -3.19
N PHE A 83 -9.45 -13.75 -2.97
CA PHE A 83 -10.46 -13.68 -4.01
C PHE A 83 -10.67 -12.24 -4.50
N ALA A 84 -10.78 -11.28 -3.58
CA ALA A 84 -10.83 -9.86 -3.92
C ALA A 84 -9.59 -9.42 -4.70
N ALA A 85 -8.40 -9.87 -4.27
CA ALA A 85 -7.16 -9.55 -4.97
C ALA A 85 -7.12 -10.16 -6.38
N ALA A 86 -7.56 -11.40 -6.56
CA ALA A 86 -7.64 -12.07 -7.87
C ALA A 86 -8.61 -11.37 -8.81
N LEU A 87 -9.77 -10.93 -8.29
CA LEU A 87 -10.75 -10.21 -9.08
C LEU A 87 -10.28 -8.81 -9.51
N LEU A 88 -9.47 -8.16 -8.67
CA LEU A 88 -9.04 -6.76 -8.84
C LEU A 88 -7.62 -6.60 -9.38
N HIS A 89 -6.83 -7.69 -9.57
CA HIS A 89 -5.40 -7.59 -9.84
C HIS A 89 -5.07 -6.79 -11.11
N ASP A 90 -5.93 -6.84 -12.10
CA ASP A 90 -5.76 -6.23 -13.41
C ASP A 90 -6.72 -5.05 -13.68
N VAL A 91 -7.40 -4.54 -12.67
CA VAL A 91 -8.43 -3.48 -12.79
C VAL A 91 -7.93 -2.20 -13.49
N ALA A 92 -6.63 -1.94 -13.47
CA ALA A 92 -6.05 -0.78 -14.12
C ALA A 92 -5.56 -1.03 -15.56
N LYS A 93 -5.52 -2.28 -16.04
CA LYS A 93 -5.06 -2.58 -17.41
C LYS A 93 -5.80 -1.77 -18.48
N PRO A 94 -7.12 -1.58 -18.45
CA PRO A 94 -7.82 -0.80 -19.47
C PRO A 94 -7.30 0.63 -19.65
N ILE A 95 -6.73 1.24 -18.60
CA ILE A 95 -6.19 2.60 -18.64
C ILE A 95 -4.72 2.62 -19.08
N PHE A 96 -3.97 1.53 -18.83
CA PHE A 96 -2.52 1.48 -19.02
C PHE A 96 -2.08 0.65 -20.22
N THR A 97 -2.99 -0.13 -20.81
CA THR A 97 -2.66 -0.95 -21.99
C THR A 97 -2.40 -0.08 -23.22
N LYS A 98 -1.29 -0.35 -23.88
CA LYS A 98 -0.84 0.34 -25.09
C LYS A 98 -0.27 -0.66 -26.08
N ILE A 99 -0.45 -0.37 -27.35
CA ILE A 99 0.27 -1.04 -28.42
C ILE A 99 1.57 -0.27 -28.63
N GLU A 100 2.69 -0.93 -28.39
CA GLU A 100 4.02 -0.37 -28.56
C GLU A 100 4.38 -0.25 -30.05
N ALA A 101 5.42 0.51 -30.38
CA ALA A 101 5.83 0.74 -31.78
C ALA A 101 6.22 -0.55 -32.55
N ASP A 102 6.62 -1.59 -31.82
CA ASP A 102 6.96 -2.92 -32.36
C ASP A 102 5.75 -3.88 -32.43
N GLY A 103 4.55 -3.38 -32.14
CA GLY A 103 3.30 -4.16 -32.18
C GLY A 103 3.02 -4.96 -30.90
N ARG A 104 3.92 -5.02 -29.92
CA ARG A 104 3.67 -5.68 -28.62
C ARG A 104 2.64 -4.89 -27.81
N ILE A 105 1.85 -5.62 -27.03
CA ILE A 105 0.89 -5.02 -26.10
C ILE A 105 1.51 -5.00 -24.70
N SER A 106 1.57 -3.82 -24.09
CA SER A 106 2.12 -3.63 -22.76
C SER A 106 1.19 -2.83 -21.86
N SER A 107 1.24 -3.11 -20.55
CA SER A 107 0.45 -2.40 -19.51
C SER A 107 1.36 -1.88 -18.40
N LYS A 108 2.48 -1.25 -18.77
CA LYS A 108 3.50 -0.78 -17.82
C LYS A 108 2.91 0.16 -16.77
N GLY A 109 3.14 -0.14 -15.49
CA GLY A 109 2.68 0.68 -14.37
C GLY A 109 1.26 0.36 -13.87
N HIS A 110 0.54 -0.58 -14.50
CA HIS A 110 -0.82 -0.96 -14.09
C HIS A 110 -0.90 -1.44 -12.64
N ALA A 111 0.07 -2.22 -12.14
CA ALA A 111 0.04 -2.75 -10.77
C ALA A 111 0.03 -1.64 -9.70
N ARG A 112 0.88 -0.62 -9.84
CA ARG A 112 0.91 0.51 -8.91
C ARG A 112 -0.37 1.35 -8.98
N GLN A 113 -0.88 1.59 -10.16
CA GLN A 113 -2.13 2.32 -10.32
C GLN A 113 -3.34 1.46 -9.94
N GLY A 114 -3.29 0.16 -10.23
CA GLY A 114 -4.27 -0.82 -9.78
C GLY A 114 -4.43 -0.81 -8.26
N ALA A 115 -3.33 -0.82 -7.53
CA ALA A 115 -3.34 -0.70 -6.07
C ALA A 115 -4.09 0.55 -5.58
N ARG A 116 -3.92 1.70 -6.26
CA ARG A 116 -4.68 2.93 -5.92
C ARG A 116 -6.16 2.83 -6.26
N MET A 117 -6.48 2.24 -7.42
CA MET A 117 -7.88 2.02 -7.83
C MET A 117 -8.58 1.04 -6.88
N VAL A 118 -7.90 -0.06 -6.51
CA VAL A 118 -8.41 -1.03 -5.52
C VAL A 118 -8.73 -0.36 -4.19
N ARG A 119 -7.84 0.52 -3.70
CA ARG A 119 -8.11 1.28 -2.47
C ARG A 119 -9.37 2.13 -2.59
N GLN A 120 -9.55 2.81 -3.72
CA GLN A 120 -10.75 3.62 -3.96
C GLN A 120 -12.01 2.75 -4.03
N ILE A 121 -11.98 1.65 -4.79
CA ILE A 121 -13.12 0.73 -4.93
C ILE A 121 -13.53 0.20 -3.56
N LEU A 122 -12.57 -0.35 -2.78
CA LEU A 122 -12.88 -0.95 -1.48
C LEU A 122 -13.29 0.09 -0.41
N SER A 123 -12.87 1.35 -0.56
CA SER A 123 -13.33 2.45 0.32
C SER A 123 -14.76 2.92 0.02
N GLN A 124 -15.30 2.57 -1.14
CA GLN A 124 -16.68 2.93 -1.56
C GLN A 124 -17.71 1.85 -1.23
N PHE A 125 -17.29 0.73 -0.66
CA PHE A 125 -18.24 -0.29 -0.18
C PHE A 125 -19.07 0.28 0.97
N ASP A 126 -20.28 -0.26 1.14
CA ASP A 126 -21.16 0.08 2.26
C ASP A 126 -21.48 -1.18 3.10
N PRO A 127 -20.92 -1.31 4.29
CA PRO A 127 -19.90 -0.41 4.92
C PRO A 127 -18.52 -0.49 4.21
N PRO A 128 -17.69 0.56 4.34
CA PRO A 128 -16.32 0.56 3.81
C PRO A 128 -15.51 -0.63 4.32
N VAL A 129 -14.66 -1.18 3.46
CA VAL A 129 -13.79 -2.29 3.88
C VAL A 129 -12.80 -1.81 4.93
N GLN A 130 -12.69 -2.54 6.04
CA GLN A 130 -11.76 -2.24 7.13
C GLN A 130 -10.34 -2.01 6.62
N PHE A 131 -9.66 -1.04 7.21
CA PHE A 131 -8.34 -0.57 6.77
C PHE A 131 -7.33 -1.70 6.52
N ASP A 132 -7.15 -2.60 7.50
CA ASP A 132 -6.14 -3.67 7.39
C ASP A 132 -6.47 -4.67 6.28
N ILE A 133 -7.75 -4.97 6.09
CA ILE A 133 -8.22 -5.85 5.00
C ILE A 133 -7.97 -5.17 3.66
N ARG A 134 -8.42 -3.93 3.53
CA ARG A 134 -8.26 -3.12 2.32
C ARG A 134 -6.79 -3.00 1.92
N GLU A 135 -5.91 -2.61 2.85
CA GLU A 135 -4.49 -2.43 2.54
C GLU A 135 -3.79 -3.77 2.27
N THR A 136 -4.27 -4.89 2.82
CA THR A 136 -3.76 -6.23 2.46
C THR A 136 -4.10 -6.55 1.00
N VAL A 137 -5.36 -6.35 0.56
CA VAL A 137 -5.76 -6.56 -0.85
C VAL A 137 -4.95 -5.63 -1.78
N VAL A 138 -4.82 -4.35 -1.42
CA VAL A 138 -4.02 -3.36 -2.15
C VAL A 138 -2.57 -3.80 -2.32
N ALA A 139 -1.96 -4.33 -1.25
CA ALA A 139 -0.57 -4.79 -1.29
C ALA A 139 -0.42 -6.05 -2.15
N ILE A 140 -1.37 -7.00 -2.08
CA ILE A 140 -1.36 -8.20 -2.94
C ILE A 140 -1.42 -7.78 -4.41
N VAL A 141 -2.30 -6.87 -4.78
CA VAL A 141 -2.39 -6.36 -6.17
C VAL A 141 -1.12 -5.63 -6.59
N GLN A 142 -0.56 -4.82 -5.70
CA GLN A 142 0.66 -4.05 -6.00
C GLN A 142 1.88 -4.93 -6.24
N PHE A 143 2.01 -6.03 -5.49
CA PHE A 143 3.19 -6.89 -5.51
C PHE A 143 2.94 -8.26 -6.13
N GLY A 144 1.74 -8.53 -6.68
CA GLY A 144 1.33 -9.84 -7.20
C GLY A 144 2.24 -10.42 -8.27
N SER A 145 2.94 -9.59 -9.04
CA SER A 145 3.91 -10.07 -10.03
C SER A 145 5.31 -10.35 -9.46
N LEU A 146 5.59 -10.01 -8.19
CA LEU A 146 6.92 -10.20 -7.60
C LEU A 146 7.38 -11.66 -7.63
N PRO A 147 6.54 -12.68 -7.38
CA PRO A 147 6.98 -14.08 -7.42
C PRO A 147 7.58 -14.49 -8.76
N ILE A 148 7.08 -13.94 -9.86
CA ILE A 148 7.56 -14.26 -11.22
C ILE A 148 8.87 -13.53 -11.53
N TRP A 149 9.03 -12.28 -11.05
CA TRP A 149 10.11 -11.37 -11.44
C TRP A 149 11.14 -11.13 -10.32
N LEU A 150 11.14 -11.96 -9.27
CA LEU A 150 12.05 -11.76 -8.12
C LEU A 150 13.51 -11.85 -8.53
N ILE A 151 13.88 -12.87 -9.30
CA ILE A 151 15.27 -13.16 -9.68
C ILE A 151 15.86 -12.05 -10.55
N ASP A 152 15.01 -11.33 -11.29
CA ASP A 152 15.43 -10.21 -12.13
C ASP A 152 15.65 -8.91 -11.33
N LYS A 153 15.39 -8.91 -10.00
CA LYS A 153 15.63 -7.75 -9.16
C LYS A 153 17.13 -7.61 -8.84
N PRO A 154 17.65 -6.37 -8.78
CA PRO A 154 19.06 -6.14 -8.40
C PRO A 154 19.41 -6.69 -7.01
N ASN A 155 18.47 -6.67 -6.07
CA ASN A 155 18.62 -7.24 -4.73
C ASN A 155 17.35 -8.04 -4.37
N PRO A 156 17.28 -9.33 -4.74
CA PRO A 156 16.14 -10.18 -4.46
C PRO A 156 15.85 -10.34 -2.96
N GLN A 157 16.87 -10.52 -2.13
CA GLN A 157 16.73 -10.67 -0.69
C GLN A 157 16.08 -9.44 -0.05
N GLN A 158 16.60 -8.26 -0.33
CA GLN A 158 16.00 -7.03 0.21
C GLN A 158 14.58 -6.82 -0.31
N SER A 159 14.30 -7.24 -1.54
CA SER A 159 12.97 -7.13 -2.15
C SER A 159 11.94 -7.99 -1.41
N VAL A 160 12.21 -9.27 -1.15
CA VAL A 160 11.26 -10.14 -0.42
C VAL A 160 11.13 -9.72 1.04
N ILE A 161 12.23 -9.41 1.71
CA ILE A 161 12.20 -8.96 3.11
C ILE A 161 11.39 -7.66 3.22
N LYS A 162 11.54 -6.73 2.28
CA LYS A 162 10.77 -5.48 2.25
C LYS A 162 9.28 -5.73 2.07
N VAL A 163 8.92 -6.58 1.13
CA VAL A 163 7.51 -6.87 0.83
C VAL A 163 6.87 -7.64 1.98
N SER A 164 7.60 -8.55 2.64
CA SER A 164 7.10 -9.26 3.82
C SER A 164 6.71 -8.35 4.99
N GLN A 165 7.29 -7.13 5.07
CA GLN A 165 6.89 -6.14 6.07
C GLN A 165 5.50 -5.51 5.79
N VAL A 166 4.94 -5.75 4.61
CA VAL A 166 3.70 -5.12 4.15
C VAL A 166 2.59 -6.15 3.94
N VAL A 167 2.96 -7.31 3.39
CA VAL A 167 2.02 -8.39 3.05
C VAL A 167 2.71 -9.75 3.14
N ARG A 168 1.96 -10.79 3.48
CA ARG A 168 2.45 -12.17 3.50
C ARG A 168 2.88 -12.60 2.09
N CYS A 169 4.07 -13.15 1.97
CA CYS A 169 4.62 -13.60 0.68
C CYS A 169 3.90 -14.85 0.13
N ASP A 170 3.36 -15.71 0.99
CA ASP A 170 2.55 -16.86 0.57
C ASP A 170 1.25 -16.43 -0.14
N PHE A 171 0.64 -15.29 0.25
CA PHE A 171 -0.50 -14.73 -0.47
C PHE A 171 -0.12 -14.26 -1.88
N LEU A 172 1.07 -13.65 -2.01
CA LEU A 172 1.59 -13.27 -3.33
C LEU A 172 1.85 -14.49 -4.21
N ALA A 173 2.41 -15.55 -3.63
CA ALA A 173 2.65 -16.81 -4.34
C ALA A 173 1.33 -17.46 -4.79
N LEU A 174 0.29 -17.47 -3.95
CA LEU A 174 -1.03 -17.99 -4.30
C LEU A 174 -1.70 -17.21 -5.43
N LEU A 175 -1.65 -15.86 -5.37
CA LEU A 175 -2.19 -15.04 -6.46
C LEU A 175 -1.40 -15.22 -7.76
N ALA A 176 -0.07 -15.21 -7.70
CA ALA A 176 0.77 -15.40 -8.88
C ALA A 176 0.56 -16.78 -9.52
N GLU A 177 0.39 -17.83 -8.71
CA GLU A 177 0.07 -19.17 -9.20
C GLU A 177 -1.30 -19.21 -9.90
N ALA A 178 -2.31 -18.55 -9.31
CA ALA A 178 -3.63 -18.44 -9.92
C ALA A 178 -3.58 -17.65 -11.24
N ASP A 179 -2.83 -16.55 -11.28
CA ASP A 179 -2.62 -15.72 -12.47
C ASP A 179 -1.98 -16.55 -13.59
N VAL A 180 -0.89 -17.27 -13.29
CA VAL A 180 -0.20 -18.13 -14.28
C VAL A 180 -1.10 -19.28 -14.77
N ARG A 181 -1.86 -19.92 -13.87
CA ARG A 181 -2.80 -20.99 -14.23
C ARG A 181 -3.99 -20.49 -15.04
N GLY A 182 -4.38 -19.23 -14.84
CA GLY A 182 -5.41 -18.53 -15.60
C GLY A 182 -4.96 -18.05 -16.98
N ARG A 183 -3.72 -18.30 -17.40
CA ARG A 183 -3.20 -17.92 -18.72
C ARG A 183 -3.16 -19.11 -19.69
N LEU A 184 -3.30 -18.80 -20.97
CA LEU A 184 -2.94 -19.68 -22.07
C LEU A 184 -1.63 -19.21 -22.68
N CYS A 185 -0.49 -19.75 -22.19
CA CYS A 185 0.86 -19.40 -22.63
C CYS A 185 1.74 -20.64 -22.69
N SER A 186 2.79 -20.59 -23.51
CA SER A 186 3.73 -21.71 -23.70
C SER A 186 4.73 -21.86 -22.55
N ASP A 187 5.00 -20.79 -21.80
CA ASP A 187 5.97 -20.71 -20.71
C ASP A 187 5.36 -20.96 -19.31
N ARG A 188 4.12 -21.48 -19.25
CA ARG A 188 3.38 -21.70 -17.99
C ARG A 188 4.21 -22.45 -16.96
N GLN A 189 4.88 -23.56 -17.35
CA GLN A 189 5.65 -24.37 -16.40
C GLN A 189 6.85 -23.60 -15.85
N GLU A 190 7.57 -22.87 -16.70
CA GLU A 190 8.68 -22.01 -16.27
C GLU A 190 8.23 -20.97 -15.24
N LEU A 191 7.06 -20.34 -15.46
CA LEU A 191 6.51 -19.37 -14.53
C LEU A 191 6.10 -20.00 -13.19
N LEU A 192 5.55 -21.20 -13.21
CA LEU A 192 5.24 -21.95 -11.98
C LEU A 192 6.51 -22.32 -11.22
N ASP A 193 7.56 -22.75 -11.91
CA ASP A 193 8.86 -23.06 -11.29
C ASP A 193 9.48 -21.81 -10.63
N LYS A 194 9.35 -20.63 -11.25
CA LYS A 194 9.76 -19.35 -10.64
C LYS A 194 8.98 -19.04 -9.36
N ILE A 195 7.69 -19.37 -9.31
CA ILE A 195 6.87 -19.17 -8.11
C ILE A 195 7.28 -20.13 -6.99
N GLU A 196 7.62 -21.39 -7.30
CA GLU A 196 8.17 -22.31 -6.29
C GLU A 196 9.52 -21.82 -5.77
N LEU A 197 10.41 -21.38 -6.64
CA LEU A 197 11.69 -20.78 -6.24
C LEU A 197 11.48 -19.53 -5.35
N PHE A 198 10.45 -18.72 -5.64
CA PHE A 198 10.08 -17.60 -4.76
C PHE A 198 9.66 -18.08 -3.37
N ARG A 199 8.86 -19.16 -3.26
CA ARG A 199 8.45 -19.72 -1.96
C ARG A 199 9.66 -20.19 -1.16
N GLU A 200 10.54 -20.99 -1.80
CA GLU A 200 11.79 -21.46 -1.17
C GLU A 200 12.65 -20.31 -0.70
N PHE A 201 12.86 -19.31 -1.56
CA PHE A 201 13.65 -18.13 -1.23
C PHE A 201 13.06 -17.31 -0.06
N CYS A 202 11.73 -17.20 0.01
CA CYS A 202 11.07 -16.56 1.15
C CYS A 202 11.20 -17.38 2.44
N GLN A 203 11.17 -18.73 2.36
CA GLN A 203 11.40 -19.61 3.51
C GLN A 203 12.83 -19.47 4.04
N GLU A 204 13.84 -19.51 3.17
CA GLU A 204 15.24 -19.31 3.54
C GLU A 204 15.47 -17.95 4.23
N ASN A 205 14.71 -16.94 3.82
CA ASN A 205 14.78 -15.60 4.42
C ASN A 205 13.82 -15.41 5.60
N ASN A 206 13.13 -16.47 6.07
CA ASN A 206 12.13 -16.45 7.16
C ASN A 206 11.08 -15.33 6.96
N CYS A 207 10.50 -15.24 5.76
CA CYS A 207 9.56 -14.19 5.41
C CYS A 207 8.39 -14.66 4.51
N LEU A 208 8.07 -15.96 4.47
CA LEU A 208 7.01 -16.49 3.63
C LEU A 208 5.60 -16.15 4.18
N ASP A 209 5.31 -16.54 5.41
CA ASP A 209 3.99 -16.43 6.06
C ASP A 209 3.92 -15.32 7.12
N SER A 210 5.06 -14.73 7.44
CA SER A 210 5.21 -13.70 8.46
C SER A 210 6.29 -12.70 8.05
N PRO A 211 6.24 -11.44 8.54
CA PRO A 211 7.29 -10.47 8.24
C PRO A 211 8.63 -10.92 8.82
N ARG A 212 9.70 -10.77 8.04
CA ARG A 212 11.07 -10.96 8.53
C ARG A 212 11.28 -10.13 9.80
N GLN A 213 11.72 -10.78 10.86
CA GLN A 213 12.06 -10.11 12.11
C GLN A 213 13.46 -9.49 12.03
N PHE A 214 13.62 -8.35 12.69
CA PHE A 214 14.90 -7.64 12.81
C PHE A 214 15.29 -7.54 14.28
N PRO A 215 16.59 -7.44 14.62
CA PRO A 215 17.04 -7.28 16.01
C PRO A 215 16.43 -6.04 16.69
N SER A 216 16.24 -4.95 15.94
CA SER A 216 15.60 -3.74 16.45
C SER A 216 14.91 -2.95 15.32
N ALA A 217 14.05 -1.99 15.69
CA ALA A 217 13.46 -1.04 14.74
C ALA A 217 14.54 -0.19 14.03
N HIS A 218 15.64 0.13 14.72
CA HIS A 218 16.77 0.84 14.16
C HIS A 218 17.53 -0.03 13.15
N SER A 219 17.80 -1.32 13.47
CA SER A 219 18.40 -2.28 12.54
C SER A 219 17.58 -2.41 11.25
N ARG A 220 16.24 -2.54 11.36
CA ARG A 220 15.34 -2.55 10.20
C ARG A 220 15.45 -1.28 9.37
N PHE A 221 15.42 -0.11 10.01
CA PHE A 221 15.52 1.18 9.34
C PHE A 221 16.83 1.33 8.57
N ILE A 222 17.95 0.97 9.18
CA ILE A 222 19.29 1.00 8.55
C ILE A 222 19.37 0.00 7.40
N TYR A 223 18.84 -1.22 7.58
CA TYR A 223 18.83 -2.25 6.54
C TYR A 223 18.18 -1.78 5.24
N PHE A 224 17.00 -1.14 5.30
CA PHE A 224 16.30 -0.67 4.10
C PHE A 224 16.91 0.60 3.47
N ARG A 225 17.88 1.22 4.13
CA ARG A 225 18.60 2.39 3.62
C ARG A 225 19.99 2.06 3.07
N LYS A 226 20.48 0.87 3.30
CA LYS A 226 21.78 0.39 2.79
C LYS A 226 21.56 -0.61 1.67
N GLU A 227 22.38 -0.51 0.62
CA GLU A 227 22.49 -1.58 -0.36
C GLU A 227 23.26 -2.76 0.27
N ASN A 228 22.81 -3.99 -0.02
CA ASN A 228 23.45 -5.22 0.46
C ASN A 228 23.66 -5.30 1.99
N GLY A 229 22.68 -4.80 2.76
CA GLY A 229 22.69 -4.93 4.22
C GLY A 229 22.50 -6.39 4.65
N ASN A 230 23.04 -6.74 5.83
CA ASN A 230 22.71 -8.00 6.50
C ASN A 230 21.47 -7.80 7.38
N PRO A 231 20.36 -8.53 7.19
CA PRO A 231 19.13 -8.36 7.97
C PRO A 231 19.30 -8.78 9.44
N ASP A 232 20.30 -9.60 9.78
CA ASP A 232 20.59 -10.06 11.14
C ASP A 232 21.57 -9.15 11.89
N TYR A 233 22.07 -8.09 11.22
CA TYR A 233 22.98 -7.15 11.85
C TYR A 233 22.26 -6.29 12.88
N GLU A 234 22.69 -6.37 14.14
CA GLU A 234 22.24 -5.49 15.20
C GLU A 234 22.97 -4.15 15.11
N ALA A 235 22.29 -3.15 14.54
CA ALA A 235 22.85 -1.81 14.40
C ALA A 235 22.86 -1.10 15.75
N PHE A 236 23.98 -0.46 16.10
CA PHE A 236 24.05 0.41 17.25
C PHE A 236 23.11 1.61 17.03
N ASP A 237 22.22 1.87 18.00
CA ASP A 237 21.28 3.00 17.94
C ASP A 237 21.99 4.28 18.40
N ASP A 238 22.42 5.07 17.42
CA ASP A 238 23.11 6.36 17.61
C ASP A 238 22.17 7.56 17.45
N THR A 239 20.85 7.33 17.52
CA THR A 239 19.86 8.40 17.34
C THR A 239 19.93 9.42 18.49
N LYS A 240 19.85 10.72 18.12
CA LYS A 240 20.03 11.86 19.06
C LYS A 240 18.72 12.52 19.46
N CYS A 241 17.71 12.44 18.63
CA CYS A 241 16.38 13.03 18.86
C CYS A 241 15.33 12.22 18.08
N GLU A 242 14.06 12.46 18.38
CA GLU A 242 12.95 11.90 17.62
C GLU A 242 12.25 12.96 16.77
N VAL A 243 11.99 12.64 15.53
CA VAL A 243 11.16 13.46 14.63
C VAL A 243 9.86 12.73 14.35
N ILE A 244 8.74 13.32 14.76
CA ILE A 244 7.41 12.84 14.46
C ILE A 244 6.94 13.48 13.15
N LEU A 245 6.90 12.66 12.09
CA LEU A 245 6.46 13.08 10.76
C LEU A 245 4.98 12.81 10.60
N MET A 246 4.16 13.87 10.61
CA MET A 246 2.73 13.74 10.36
C MET A 246 2.46 13.44 8.90
N SER A 247 1.49 12.56 8.62
CA SER A 247 1.02 12.22 7.28
C SER A 247 -0.51 12.11 7.28
N GLY A 248 -1.16 12.58 6.21
CA GLY A 248 -2.62 12.52 6.05
C GLY A 248 -3.17 13.71 5.27
N LEU A 249 -4.37 13.54 4.71
CA LEU A 249 -5.02 14.56 3.90
C LEU A 249 -5.28 15.86 4.67
N PRO A 250 -5.45 17.01 4.00
CA PRO A 250 -5.98 18.21 4.64
C PRO A 250 -7.33 17.89 5.29
N GLY A 251 -7.52 18.32 6.55
CA GLY A 251 -8.76 18.01 7.27
C GLY A 251 -8.78 16.67 8.02
N SER A 252 -7.75 15.83 7.94
CA SER A 252 -7.69 14.55 8.65
C SER A 252 -7.52 14.66 10.19
N GLY A 253 -7.39 15.87 10.74
CA GLY A 253 -7.30 16.06 12.19
C GLY A 253 -5.89 16.04 12.78
N LYS A 254 -4.82 16.19 11.97
CA LYS A 254 -3.42 16.18 12.43
C LYS A 254 -3.15 17.15 13.58
N ASP A 255 -3.59 18.42 13.45
CA ASP A 255 -3.40 19.43 14.51
C ASP A 255 -4.13 19.07 15.83
N TYR A 256 -5.31 18.49 15.72
CA TYR A 256 -6.06 17.99 16.88
C TYR A 256 -5.30 16.84 17.56
N TRP A 257 -4.84 15.89 16.78
CA TRP A 257 -4.10 14.74 17.29
C TRP A 257 -2.81 15.19 17.99
N ILE A 258 -2.05 16.11 17.39
CA ILE A 258 -0.82 16.67 17.97
C ILE A 258 -1.12 17.30 19.34
N ARG A 259 -2.10 18.21 19.42
CA ARG A 259 -2.45 18.88 20.68
C ARG A 259 -2.90 17.93 21.78
N LYS A 260 -3.58 16.83 21.39
CA LYS A 260 -4.08 15.83 22.34
C LYS A 260 -2.99 14.90 22.85
N ASN A 261 -2.07 14.49 21.98
CA ASN A 261 -1.14 13.38 22.28
C ASN A 261 0.30 13.84 22.55
N LEU A 262 0.71 14.99 22.01
CA LEU A 262 2.09 15.49 22.09
C LEU A 262 2.13 17.01 22.32
N PRO A 263 1.43 17.53 23.37
CA PRO A 263 1.26 18.99 23.59
C PRO A 263 2.58 19.71 23.88
N ASP A 264 3.58 19.01 24.44
CA ASP A 264 4.82 19.62 24.93
C ASP A 264 5.94 19.65 23.86
N LEU A 265 5.75 18.99 22.73
CA LEU A 265 6.75 18.96 21.66
C LEU A 265 6.62 20.20 20.76
N PRO A 266 7.75 20.83 20.37
CA PRO A 266 7.73 21.90 19.40
C PRO A 266 7.23 21.40 18.04
N VAL A 267 6.42 22.22 17.38
CA VAL A 267 5.79 21.88 16.10
C VAL A 267 6.32 22.78 15.00
N ILE A 268 6.89 22.20 13.97
CA ILE A 268 7.18 22.87 12.70
C ILE A 268 5.99 22.61 11.77
N SER A 269 5.11 23.59 11.64
CA SER A 269 3.92 23.53 10.78
C SER A 269 4.13 24.35 9.53
N LEU A 270 4.05 23.73 8.34
CA LEU A 270 4.19 24.45 7.07
C LEU A 270 3.06 25.48 6.88
N ASP A 271 1.86 25.18 7.35
CA ASP A 271 0.72 26.10 7.27
C ASP A 271 0.91 27.31 8.20
N ALA A 272 1.47 27.11 9.40
CA ALA A 272 1.80 28.19 10.32
C ALA A 272 2.94 29.07 9.78
N LEU A 273 4.00 28.45 9.27
CA LEU A 273 5.12 29.16 8.65
C LEU A 273 4.70 29.98 7.43
N ARG A 274 3.83 29.44 6.59
CA ARG A 274 3.28 30.17 5.44
C ARG A 274 2.56 31.44 5.88
N LYS A 275 1.79 31.39 6.96
CA LYS A 275 1.11 32.56 7.55
C LYS A 275 2.11 33.53 8.15
N GLU A 276 3.10 33.07 8.92
CA GLU A 276 4.16 33.86 9.54
C GLU A 276 4.97 34.65 8.49
N MET A 277 5.27 33.99 7.35
CA MET A 277 6.04 34.57 6.26
C MET A 277 5.18 35.38 5.27
N ASN A 278 3.86 35.46 5.47
CA ASN A 278 2.90 36.11 4.56
C ASN A 278 2.96 35.58 3.11
N VAL A 279 3.21 34.27 2.92
CA VAL A 279 3.24 33.63 1.60
C VAL A 279 1.83 33.18 1.18
N PRO A 280 1.28 33.67 0.07
CA PRO A 280 -0.02 33.29 -0.43
C PRO A 280 -0.14 31.77 -0.70
N PRO A 281 -1.35 31.17 -0.56
CA PRO A 281 -1.56 29.72 -0.77
C PRO A 281 -1.23 29.22 -2.19
N ASP A 282 -1.33 30.09 -3.19
CA ASP A 282 -1.08 29.83 -4.61
C ASP A 282 0.41 29.97 -5.01
N GLU A 283 1.23 30.60 -4.18
CA GLU A 283 2.66 30.67 -4.41
C GLU A 283 3.39 29.36 -4.09
N THR A 284 4.50 29.13 -4.80
CA THR A 284 5.34 27.96 -4.56
C THR A 284 5.93 27.99 -3.15
N PRO A 285 5.85 26.85 -2.39
CA PRO A 285 6.24 26.82 -0.97
C PRO A 285 7.76 26.76 -0.74
N GLY A 286 8.59 27.06 -1.73
CA GLY A 286 10.05 26.87 -1.66
C GLY A 286 10.70 27.52 -0.45
N ASN A 287 10.41 28.82 -0.21
CA ASN A 287 10.96 29.57 0.92
C ASN A 287 10.42 29.07 2.27
N VAL A 288 9.14 28.67 2.31
CA VAL A 288 8.52 28.10 3.52
C VAL A 288 9.15 26.76 3.88
N ILE A 289 9.39 25.89 2.90
CA ILE A 289 10.06 24.60 3.11
C ILE A 289 11.51 24.81 3.55
N MET A 290 12.20 25.79 2.99
CA MET A 290 13.58 26.11 3.37
C MET A 290 13.65 26.58 4.84
N GLU A 291 12.76 27.48 5.25
CA GLU A 291 12.67 27.94 6.63
C GLU A 291 12.30 26.82 7.60
N ALA A 292 11.34 25.98 7.25
CA ALA A 292 11.01 24.78 8.02
C ALA A 292 12.22 23.86 8.22
N LYS A 293 13.00 23.63 7.16
CA LYS A 293 14.22 22.83 7.24
C LYS A 293 15.31 23.51 8.08
N ASN A 294 15.41 24.85 8.09
CA ASN A 294 16.34 25.58 8.95
C ASN A 294 16.01 25.37 10.43
N ARG A 295 14.74 25.55 10.82
CA ARG A 295 14.27 25.28 12.19
C ARG A 295 14.49 23.82 12.59
N ALA A 296 14.22 22.88 11.69
CA ALA A 296 14.49 21.46 11.93
C ALA A 296 15.99 21.19 12.18
N ARG A 297 16.90 21.82 11.40
CA ARG A 297 18.36 21.68 11.62
C ARG A 297 18.76 22.17 13.00
N GLU A 298 18.21 23.29 13.45
CA GLU A 298 18.51 23.81 14.80
C GLU A 298 18.09 22.81 15.88
N TYR A 299 16.85 22.29 15.81
CA TYR A 299 16.39 21.28 16.78
C TYR A 299 17.25 20.02 16.77
N MET A 300 17.56 19.47 15.59
CA MET A 300 18.37 18.26 15.46
C MET A 300 19.80 18.45 15.95
N ARG A 301 20.43 19.60 15.71
CA ARG A 301 21.77 19.93 16.24
C ARG A 301 21.80 20.01 17.76
N LEU A 302 20.70 20.45 18.36
CA LEU A 302 20.53 20.51 19.81
C LEU A 302 20.05 19.18 20.42
N GLY A 303 19.87 18.12 19.63
CA GLY A 303 19.31 16.84 20.08
C GLY A 303 17.85 16.99 20.57
N ARG A 304 17.10 17.99 20.09
CA ARG A 304 15.74 18.26 20.53
C ARG A 304 14.72 17.63 19.60
N SER A 305 13.84 16.80 20.16
CA SER A 305 12.73 16.18 19.41
C SER A 305 11.67 17.23 19.02
N PHE A 306 11.02 17.00 17.88
CA PHE A 306 9.99 17.92 17.35
C PHE A 306 9.01 17.19 16.42
N ILE A 307 7.93 17.88 16.06
CA ILE A 307 6.90 17.41 15.14
C ILE A 307 7.02 18.17 13.82
N TRP A 308 7.13 17.45 12.71
CA TRP A 308 6.99 17.99 11.36
C TRP A 308 5.56 17.81 10.88
N ASN A 309 4.80 18.91 10.88
CA ASN A 309 3.38 18.89 10.54
C ASN A 309 3.13 19.44 9.13
N ALA A 310 2.86 18.51 8.21
CA ALA A 310 2.41 18.79 6.83
C ALA A 310 1.58 17.60 6.32
N THR A 311 1.09 17.64 5.09
CA THR A 311 0.27 16.56 4.53
C THR A 311 1.05 15.29 4.25
N ASN A 312 2.26 15.38 3.69
CA ASN A 312 3.22 14.29 3.44
C ASN A 312 2.58 13.03 2.84
N THR A 313 1.68 13.21 1.86
CA THR A 313 0.77 12.16 1.37
C THR A 313 1.42 11.15 0.45
N THR A 314 2.58 11.44 -0.15
CA THR A 314 3.24 10.50 -1.05
C THR A 314 4.52 9.93 -0.44
N LYS A 315 4.84 8.68 -0.79
CA LYS A 315 6.08 8.03 -0.35
C LYS A 315 7.33 8.82 -0.74
N GLN A 316 7.33 9.42 -1.93
CA GLN A 316 8.45 10.25 -2.40
C GLN A 316 8.68 11.48 -1.53
N MET A 317 7.60 12.20 -1.14
CA MET A 317 7.72 13.37 -0.25
C MET A 317 8.27 12.96 1.11
N ARG A 318 7.74 11.88 1.69
CA ARG A 318 8.22 11.37 2.97
C ARG A 318 9.68 10.93 2.89
N GLN A 319 10.07 10.21 1.84
CA GLN A 319 11.45 9.75 1.66
C GLN A 319 12.46 10.90 1.64
N GLN A 320 12.14 12.02 0.99
CA GLN A 320 13.01 13.21 0.99
C GLN A 320 13.21 13.80 2.40
N LEU A 321 12.15 13.83 3.20
CA LEU A 321 12.21 14.31 4.59
C LEU A 321 12.92 13.30 5.49
N ILE A 322 12.62 12.02 5.34
CA ILE A 322 13.24 10.93 6.09
C ILE A 322 14.76 10.92 5.86
N ASN A 323 15.20 11.07 4.61
CA ASN A 323 16.63 11.18 4.30
C ASN A 323 17.26 12.37 5.00
N PHE A 324 16.63 13.55 4.90
CA PHE A 324 17.11 14.75 5.57
C PHE A 324 17.20 14.61 7.10
N PHE A 325 16.21 14.00 7.76
CA PHE A 325 16.26 13.78 9.22
C PHE A 325 17.28 12.72 9.63
N ALA A 326 17.40 11.64 8.85
CA ALA A 326 18.34 10.56 9.10
C ALA A 326 19.81 11.01 8.97
N ASP A 327 20.10 11.98 8.09
CA ASP A 327 21.45 12.56 7.96
C ASP A 327 21.89 13.29 9.25
N TYR A 328 20.93 13.66 10.12
CA TYR A 328 21.18 14.23 11.45
C TYR A 328 21.02 13.21 12.59
N GLN A 329 20.98 11.91 12.29
CA GLN A 329 20.80 10.83 13.26
C GLN A 329 19.50 10.98 14.07
N ALA A 330 18.41 11.42 13.41
CA ALA A 330 17.12 11.47 14.05
C ALA A 330 16.42 10.09 13.98
N ARG A 331 15.80 9.69 15.08
CA ARG A 331 14.80 8.62 15.09
C ARG A 331 13.52 9.14 14.44
N ILE A 332 12.95 8.40 13.51
CA ILE A 332 11.81 8.86 12.73
C ILE A 332 10.60 8.00 13.06
N ARG A 333 9.52 8.68 13.48
CA ARG A 333 8.20 8.10 13.72
C ARG A 333 7.21 8.77 12.76
N ILE A 334 6.54 7.98 11.91
CA ILE A 334 5.47 8.49 11.07
C ILE A 334 4.15 8.29 11.80
N VAL A 335 3.33 9.35 11.88
CA VAL A 335 1.95 9.27 12.37
C VAL A 335 1.03 9.59 11.20
N TYR A 336 0.36 8.56 10.69
CA TYR A 336 -0.58 8.66 9.60
C TYR A 336 -2.01 8.71 10.13
N LEU A 337 -2.77 9.73 9.71
CA LEU A 337 -4.19 9.86 10.02
C LEU A 337 -5.04 9.63 8.78
N GLU A 338 -5.94 8.67 8.90
CA GLU A 338 -6.95 8.40 7.88
C GLU A 338 -8.36 8.69 8.42
N VAL A 339 -9.11 9.39 7.59
CA VAL A 339 -10.53 9.71 7.78
C VAL A 339 -11.22 9.48 6.44
N PRO A 340 -12.44 8.96 6.41
CA PRO A 340 -13.21 8.82 5.18
C PRO A 340 -13.24 10.09 4.36
N LEU A 341 -13.08 9.97 3.03
CA LEU A 341 -12.97 11.16 2.15
C LEU A 341 -14.16 12.09 2.26
N GLU A 342 -15.37 11.55 2.32
CA GLU A 342 -16.59 12.35 2.42
C GLU A 342 -16.65 13.14 3.74
N GLU A 343 -16.19 12.55 4.83
CA GLU A 343 -16.06 13.25 6.10
C GLU A 343 -15.01 14.37 6.05
N ILE A 344 -13.87 14.13 5.37
CA ILE A 344 -12.86 15.18 5.12
C ILE A 344 -13.48 16.34 4.35
N LEU A 345 -14.27 16.05 3.30
CA LEU A 345 -14.93 17.07 2.49
C LEU A 345 -15.96 17.87 3.32
N GLN A 346 -16.74 17.18 4.15
CA GLN A 346 -17.69 17.82 5.07
C GLN A 346 -16.96 18.72 6.08
N ARG A 347 -15.92 18.21 6.74
CA ARG A 347 -15.08 18.99 7.67
C ARG A 347 -14.45 20.21 6.98
N ASN A 348 -14.01 20.06 5.73
CA ASN A 348 -13.41 21.14 4.95
C ASN A 348 -14.38 22.29 4.68
N ARG A 349 -15.66 21.99 4.41
CA ARG A 349 -16.72 23.01 4.17
C ARG A 349 -17.01 23.87 5.42
N SER A 350 -16.81 23.31 6.63
CA SER A 350 -17.04 24.03 7.90
C SER A 350 -15.82 24.82 8.41
N ARG A 351 -14.67 24.75 7.71
CA ARG A 351 -13.43 25.45 8.12
C ARG A 351 -13.38 26.90 7.62
N THR A 352 -12.76 27.76 8.42
CA THR A 352 -12.46 29.15 8.00
C THR A 352 -11.45 29.23 6.85
N ALA A 353 -10.48 28.30 6.80
CA ALA A 353 -9.52 28.18 5.71
C ALA A 353 -9.80 26.89 4.93
N THR A 354 -10.63 27.01 3.90
CA THR A 354 -11.02 25.89 3.04
C THR A 354 -9.94 25.56 2.02
N VAL A 355 -9.74 24.28 1.74
CA VAL A 355 -8.94 23.80 0.61
C VAL A 355 -9.90 23.45 -0.53
N PRO A 356 -9.63 23.82 -1.79
CA PRO A 356 -10.50 23.44 -2.91
C PRO A 356 -10.72 21.91 -2.95
N GLU A 357 -11.97 21.47 -3.06
CA GLU A 357 -12.32 20.03 -3.04
C GLU A 357 -11.56 19.25 -4.12
N ALA A 358 -11.35 19.83 -5.31
CA ALA A 358 -10.57 19.21 -6.38
C ALA A 358 -9.12 18.90 -5.95
N VAL A 359 -8.52 19.76 -5.10
CA VAL A 359 -7.17 19.53 -4.57
C VAL A 359 -7.19 18.37 -3.57
N ILE A 360 -8.19 18.30 -2.69
CA ILE A 360 -8.34 17.19 -1.72
C ILE A 360 -8.50 15.86 -2.48
N ARG A 361 -9.40 15.80 -3.47
CA ARG A 361 -9.62 14.60 -4.30
C ARG A 361 -8.36 14.21 -5.08
N LYS A 362 -7.61 15.17 -5.61
CA LYS A 362 -6.33 14.92 -6.30
C LYS A 362 -5.27 14.35 -5.33
N LEU A 363 -5.20 14.84 -4.10
CA LEU A 363 -4.30 14.30 -3.07
C LEU A 363 -4.72 12.89 -2.65
N ALA A 364 -6.01 12.65 -2.45
CA ALA A 364 -6.54 11.33 -2.11
C ALA A 364 -6.23 10.28 -3.20
N ALA A 365 -6.39 10.64 -4.48
CA ALA A 365 -6.08 9.76 -5.61
C ALA A 365 -4.57 9.42 -5.74
N ARG A 366 -3.69 10.20 -5.13
CA ARG A 366 -2.23 9.99 -5.15
C ARG A 366 -1.66 9.54 -3.81
N LEU A 367 -2.53 9.27 -2.85
CA LEU A 367 -2.12 8.89 -1.51
C LEU A 367 -1.36 7.56 -1.52
N ASP A 368 -0.15 7.58 -0.98
CA ASP A 368 0.63 6.39 -0.68
C ASP A 368 0.64 6.21 0.85
N ILE A 369 -0.02 5.16 1.36
CA ILE A 369 -0.06 4.85 2.80
C ILE A 369 1.36 4.54 3.29
N PRO A 370 1.80 5.12 4.43
CA PRO A 370 3.11 4.80 5.00
C PRO A 370 3.19 3.34 5.44
N ASP A 371 4.31 2.71 5.13
CA ASP A 371 4.62 1.36 5.59
C ASP A 371 5.83 1.36 6.54
N ILE A 372 5.97 0.27 7.31
CA ILE A 372 6.99 0.17 8.35
C ILE A 372 8.43 0.16 7.82
N THR A 373 8.63 -0.01 6.51
CA THR A 373 9.95 0.04 5.88
C THR A 373 10.47 1.47 5.67
N GLU A 374 9.60 2.48 5.85
CA GLU A 374 9.97 3.89 5.65
C GLU A 374 10.65 4.50 6.88
N ALA A 375 10.31 4.04 8.10
CA ALA A 375 10.73 4.70 9.34
C ALA A 375 11.00 3.69 10.47
N HIS A 376 11.49 4.17 11.61
CA HIS A 376 11.66 3.36 12.80
C HIS A 376 10.32 2.88 13.37
N GLN A 377 9.30 3.75 13.27
CA GLN A 377 7.94 3.46 13.72
C GLN A 377 6.92 4.10 12.77
N VAL A 378 5.80 3.42 12.55
CA VAL A 378 4.66 3.94 11.76
C VAL A 378 3.38 3.64 12.54
N ASP A 379 2.72 4.69 12.99
CA ASP A 379 1.40 4.61 13.64
C ASP A 379 0.33 4.99 12.62
N ARG A 380 -0.69 4.17 12.53
CA ARG A 380 -1.84 4.38 11.66
C ARG A 380 -3.07 4.62 12.51
N ILE A 381 -3.56 5.84 12.50
CA ILE A 381 -4.75 6.30 13.24
C ILE A 381 -5.88 6.40 12.23
N VAL A 382 -6.71 5.38 12.21
CA VAL A 382 -7.86 5.28 11.32
C VAL A 382 -9.11 5.61 12.11
N THR A 383 -9.92 6.54 11.62
CA THR A 383 -11.27 6.79 12.15
C THR A 383 -12.26 6.12 11.20
N ASP A 384 -13.04 5.22 11.78
CA ASP A 384 -14.16 4.55 11.10
C ASP A 384 -15.34 5.51 10.92
#